data_171c262f2424b358bce475eea99f0ada
#
_entry.id   171c262f2424b358bce475eea99f0ada
#
_cell.length_a   1.000
_cell.length_b   1.000
_cell.length_c   1.000
_cell.angle_alpha   90.00
_cell.angle_beta   90.00
_cell.angle_gamma   90.00
#
_symmetry.space_group_name_H-M   'P 1'
#
loop_
_entity.id
_entity.type
_entity.pdbx_description
1 polymer ?
#
loop_
_entity_poly.entity_id
_entity_poly.type
_entity_poly.pdbx_seq_one_letter_code
_entity_poly.pdbx_strand_id
1 'polypeptide(L)'
;MIVIKIIMNVIPGKHLEMMQTLLSMIEPTAKEAGCISYGIFCDIEDKNHFCLLQEWETREYLDHHIASHRFGILLGTKALLREPLEIQIHTVSHSEGIDAIHGARKKQTKMSPIDRQRNLIE
;
A
#
# COMPACT_ATOMS: atom_id res chain seq x y z
N MET A 1 -0.37 12.04 -8.62
CA MET A 1 0.29 11.03 -7.77
C MET A 1 -0.20 9.64 -8.12
N ILE A 2 0.69 8.68 -8.16
CA ILE A 2 0.38 7.27 -8.42
C ILE A 2 0.66 6.48 -7.16
N VAL A 3 -0.26 5.60 -6.78
CA VAL A 3 -0.08 4.69 -5.64
C VAL A 3 -0.04 3.26 -6.17
N ILE A 4 0.99 2.51 -5.77
CA ILE A 4 1.04 1.07 -6.02
C ILE A 4 0.97 0.31 -4.70
N LYS A 5 0.08 -0.67 -4.67
CA LYS A 5 -0.16 -1.53 -3.52
C LYS A 5 0.15 -2.97 -3.92
N ILE A 6 1.03 -3.62 -3.17
CA ILE A 6 1.45 -5.00 -3.44
C ILE A 6 1.17 -5.84 -2.20
N ILE A 7 0.33 -6.85 -2.35
CA ILE A 7 -0.04 -7.76 -1.27
C ILE A 7 0.71 -9.07 -1.47
N MET A 8 1.32 -9.55 -0.39
CA MET A 8 2.11 -10.79 -0.38
C MET A 8 1.67 -11.68 0.76
N ASN A 9 1.24 -12.89 0.41
CA ASN A 9 0.89 -13.94 1.37
C ASN A 9 2.02 -14.95 1.39
N VAL A 10 2.79 -14.95 2.46
CA VAL A 10 4.04 -15.71 2.59
C VAL A 10 3.75 -17.11 3.12
N ILE A 11 4.49 -18.11 2.59
CA ILE A 11 4.44 -19.47 3.10
C ILE A 11 4.83 -19.47 4.57
N PRO A 12 4.05 -20.15 5.46
CA PRO A 12 4.45 -20.30 6.86
C PRO A 12 5.88 -20.86 6.98
N GLY A 13 6.69 -20.24 7.82
CA GLY A 13 8.11 -20.57 7.96
C GLY A 13 9.06 -19.76 7.08
N LYS A 14 8.54 -18.98 6.13
CA LYS A 14 9.35 -18.10 5.25
C LYS A 14 9.24 -16.63 5.59
N HIS A 15 8.57 -16.30 6.69
CA HIS A 15 8.35 -14.93 7.16
C HIS A 15 9.67 -14.14 7.29
N LEU A 16 10.67 -14.72 7.97
CA LEU A 16 11.93 -14.03 8.22
C LEU A 16 12.69 -13.76 6.93
N GLU A 17 12.73 -14.74 6.04
CA GLU A 17 13.38 -14.62 4.73
C GLU A 17 12.76 -13.50 3.90
N MET A 18 11.42 -13.46 3.84
CA MET A 18 10.71 -12.39 3.15
C MET A 18 10.99 -11.04 3.80
N MET A 19 10.93 -10.94 5.12
CA MET A 19 11.16 -9.69 5.83
C MET A 19 12.55 -9.14 5.57
N GLN A 20 13.58 -9.98 5.59
CA GLN A 20 14.95 -9.57 5.30
C GLN A 20 15.08 -9.02 3.88
N THR A 21 14.48 -9.68 2.91
CA THR A 21 14.48 -9.23 1.52
C THR A 21 13.80 -7.86 1.38
N LEU A 22 12.62 -7.70 1.97
CA LEU A 22 11.88 -6.45 1.89
C LEU A 22 12.59 -5.30 2.57
N LEU A 23 13.18 -5.55 3.75
CA LEU A 23 13.93 -4.52 4.47
C LEU A 23 15.11 -4.01 3.67
N SER A 24 15.76 -4.85 2.88
CA SER A 24 16.89 -4.44 2.02
C SER A 24 16.48 -3.49 0.91
N MET A 25 15.19 -3.41 0.59
CA MET A 25 14.66 -2.59 -0.50
C MET A 25 14.22 -1.20 -0.08
N ILE A 26 14.02 -0.95 1.21
CA ILE A 26 13.42 0.30 1.70
C ILE A 26 14.26 1.52 1.31
N GLU A 27 15.52 1.57 1.77
CA GLU A 27 16.36 2.74 1.54
C GLU A 27 16.66 2.98 0.07
N PRO A 28 17.07 1.96 -0.71
CA PRO A 28 17.33 2.18 -2.14
C PRO A 28 16.10 2.65 -2.92
N THR A 29 14.92 2.12 -2.63
CA THR A 29 13.69 2.52 -3.31
C THR A 29 13.27 3.93 -2.91
N ALA A 30 13.39 4.28 -1.65
CA ALA A 30 13.05 5.62 -1.15
C ALA A 30 13.90 6.71 -1.78
N LYS A 31 15.10 6.37 -2.28
CA LYS A 31 16.03 7.30 -2.94
C LYS A 31 15.82 7.40 -4.45
N GLU A 32 14.97 6.58 -5.04
CA GLU A 32 14.71 6.65 -6.47
C GLU A 32 13.98 7.95 -6.83
N ALA A 33 14.31 8.48 -8.02
CA ALA A 33 13.66 9.69 -8.51
C ALA A 33 12.14 9.47 -8.61
N GLY A 34 11.40 10.44 -8.11
CA GLY A 34 9.93 10.42 -8.16
C GLY A 34 9.26 9.59 -7.06
N CYS A 35 10.02 8.91 -6.21
CA CYS A 35 9.46 8.20 -5.07
C CYS A 35 9.08 9.21 -3.98
N ILE A 36 7.78 9.27 -3.65
CA ILE A 36 7.27 10.14 -2.59
C ILE A 36 7.37 9.41 -1.24
N SER A 37 6.94 8.15 -1.23
CA SER A 37 6.98 7.33 -0.02
C SER A 37 7.05 5.85 -0.36
N TYR A 38 7.61 5.08 0.56
CA TYR A 38 7.70 3.63 0.46
C TYR A 38 7.51 3.05 1.85
N GLY A 39 6.50 2.21 2.02
CA GLY A 39 6.21 1.57 3.28
C GLY A 39 5.95 0.09 3.14
N ILE A 40 6.41 -0.68 4.13
CA ILE A 40 6.15 -2.11 4.25
C ILE A 40 5.35 -2.31 5.52
N PHE A 41 4.23 -2.99 5.39
CA PHE A 41 3.29 -3.23 6.49
C PHE A 41 3.05 -4.72 6.65
N CYS A 42 2.90 -5.16 7.87
CA CYS A 42 2.53 -6.53 8.19
C CYS A 42 1.19 -6.51 8.92
N ASP A 43 0.32 -7.47 8.61
CA ASP A 43 -0.95 -7.58 9.28
C ASP A 43 -0.71 -7.89 10.77
N ILE A 44 -1.43 -7.18 11.66
CA ILE A 44 -1.25 -7.34 13.09
C ILE A 44 -1.69 -8.73 13.60
N GLU A 45 -2.58 -9.38 12.85
CA GLU A 45 -3.11 -10.70 13.21
C GLU A 45 -2.44 -11.84 12.43
N ASP A 46 -1.73 -11.55 11.34
CA ASP A 46 -1.10 -12.54 10.47
C ASP A 46 0.28 -12.09 10.03
N LYS A 47 1.31 -12.61 10.68
CA LYS A 47 2.71 -12.28 10.39
C LYS A 47 3.16 -12.65 8.98
N ASN A 48 2.41 -13.49 8.28
CA ASN A 48 2.73 -13.93 6.92
C ASN A 48 2.06 -13.07 5.84
N HIS A 49 1.28 -12.08 6.23
CA HIS A 49 0.58 -11.18 5.32
C HIS A 49 1.26 -9.81 5.30
N PHE A 50 1.89 -9.48 4.18
CA PHE A 50 2.59 -8.20 3.97
C PHE A 50 1.88 -7.35 2.92
N CYS A 51 1.99 -6.04 3.10
CA CYS A 51 1.55 -5.08 2.11
C CYS A 51 2.67 -4.05 1.90
N LEU A 52 3.08 -3.87 0.65
CA LEU A 52 3.94 -2.78 0.24
C LEU A 52 3.06 -1.68 -0.31
N LEU A 53 3.27 -0.46 0.18
CA LEU A 53 2.55 0.71 -0.29
C LEU A 53 3.55 1.77 -0.71
N GLN A 54 3.49 2.18 -1.97
CA GLN A 54 4.41 3.16 -2.54
C GLN A 54 3.62 4.29 -3.19
N GLU A 55 4.15 5.49 -3.06
CA GLU A 55 3.63 6.67 -3.71
C GLU A 55 4.68 7.23 -4.66
N TRP A 56 4.28 7.54 -5.89
CA TRP A 56 5.14 8.06 -6.95
C TRP A 56 4.56 9.34 -7.53
N GLU A 57 5.43 10.28 -7.88
CA GLU A 57 5.01 11.56 -8.45
C GLU A 57 4.25 11.40 -9.76
N THR A 58 4.76 10.55 -10.67
CA THR A 58 4.16 10.31 -11.99
C THR A 58 4.22 8.83 -12.35
N ARG A 59 3.43 8.47 -13.38
CA ARG A 59 3.44 7.10 -13.92
C ARG A 59 4.80 6.75 -14.53
N GLU A 60 5.47 7.71 -15.15
CA GLU A 60 6.78 7.48 -15.76
C GLU A 60 7.82 7.08 -14.72
N TYR A 61 7.82 7.72 -13.57
CA TYR A 61 8.71 7.34 -12.47
C TYR A 61 8.39 5.94 -11.94
N LEU A 62 7.12 5.62 -11.81
CA LEU A 62 6.72 4.27 -11.41
C LEU A 62 7.16 3.23 -12.44
N ASP A 63 6.93 3.50 -13.73
CA ASP A 63 7.32 2.56 -14.80
C ASP A 63 8.82 2.33 -14.81
N HIS A 64 9.62 3.36 -14.56
CA HIS A 64 11.07 3.22 -14.44
C HIS A 64 11.43 2.30 -13.27
N HIS A 65 10.76 2.45 -12.13
CA HIS A 65 10.95 1.58 -10.96
C HIS A 65 10.57 0.13 -11.28
N ILE A 66 9.42 -0.08 -11.93
CA ILE A 66 8.95 -1.42 -12.31
C ILE A 66 9.94 -2.12 -13.24
N ALA A 67 10.59 -1.36 -14.14
CA ALA A 67 11.59 -1.90 -15.06
C ALA A 67 12.95 -2.13 -14.41
N SER A 68 13.16 -1.72 -13.16
CA SER A 68 14.45 -1.81 -12.48
C SER A 68 14.77 -3.24 -12.07
N HIS A 69 16.07 -3.50 -11.89
CA HIS A 69 16.55 -4.78 -11.36
C HIS A 69 15.97 -5.08 -9.97
N ARG A 70 15.85 -4.03 -9.14
CA ARG A 70 15.31 -4.14 -7.78
C ARG A 70 13.87 -4.64 -7.78
N PHE A 71 13.03 -4.12 -8.68
CA PHE A 71 11.66 -4.63 -8.81
C PHE A 71 11.65 -6.08 -9.29
N GLY A 72 12.61 -6.45 -10.14
CA GLY A 72 12.81 -7.85 -10.56
C GLY A 72 13.10 -8.76 -9.39
N ILE A 73 13.89 -8.31 -8.40
CA ILE A 73 14.14 -9.06 -7.17
C ILE A 73 12.84 -9.28 -6.41
N LEU A 74 12.00 -8.24 -6.32
CA LEU A 74 10.69 -8.37 -5.67
C LEU A 74 9.83 -9.42 -6.36
N LEU A 75 9.76 -9.40 -7.69
CA LEU A 75 9.02 -10.41 -8.44
C LEU A 75 9.60 -11.81 -8.23
N GLY A 76 10.92 -11.92 -8.01
CA GLY A 76 11.61 -13.17 -7.73
C GLY A 76 11.23 -13.79 -6.38
N THR A 77 10.59 -13.06 -5.48
CA THR A 77 10.14 -13.59 -4.17
C THR A 77 8.98 -14.56 -4.29
N LYS A 78 8.45 -14.79 -5.49
CA LYS A 78 7.32 -15.70 -5.72
C LYS A 78 7.50 -17.08 -5.10
N ALA A 79 8.74 -17.57 -4.98
CA ALA A 79 9.05 -18.86 -4.36
C ALA A 79 8.73 -18.90 -2.85
N LEU A 80 8.61 -17.72 -2.21
CA LEU A 80 8.28 -17.59 -0.79
C LEU A 80 6.78 -17.39 -0.56
N LEU A 81 5.99 -17.29 -1.63
CA LEU A 81 4.58 -16.95 -1.55
C LEU A 81 3.68 -18.17 -1.64
N ARG A 82 2.60 -18.13 -0.87
CA ARG A 82 1.53 -19.11 -0.92
C ARG A 82 0.62 -18.91 -2.13
N GLU A 83 0.49 -17.64 -2.55
CA GLU A 83 -0.36 -17.19 -3.66
C GLU A 83 0.42 -16.19 -4.50
N PRO A 84 0.06 -15.99 -5.79
CA PRO A 84 0.70 -14.95 -6.60
C PRO A 84 0.60 -13.57 -5.96
N LEU A 85 1.57 -12.70 -6.25
CA LEU A 85 1.50 -11.30 -5.85
C LEU A 85 0.20 -10.67 -6.34
N GLU A 86 -0.46 -9.94 -5.47
CA GLU A 86 -1.61 -9.12 -5.84
C GLU A 86 -1.15 -7.67 -5.95
N ILE A 87 -1.23 -7.10 -7.15
CA ILE A 87 -0.73 -5.75 -7.42
C ILE A 87 -1.88 -4.87 -7.89
N GLN A 88 -2.00 -3.69 -7.30
CA GLN A 88 -2.97 -2.66 -7.70
C GLN A 88 -2.23 -1.34 -7.90
N ILE A 89 -2.51 -0.69 -9.02
CA ILE A 89 -1.97 0.64 -9.33
C ILE A 89 -3.14 1.62 -9.39
N HIS A 90 -3.05 2.69 -8.61
CA HIS A 90 -4.10 3.71 -8.53
C HIS A 90 -3.55 5.07 -8.94
N THR A 91 -4.30 5.76 -9.81
CA THR A 91 -4.05 7.16 -10.09
C THR A 91 -4.88 7.99 -9.13
N VAL A 92 -4.23 8.83 -8.33
CA VAL A 92 -4.89 9.67 -7.34
C VAL A 92 -5.19 11.02 -7.96
N SER A 93 -6.47 11.35 -8.11
CA SER A 93 -6.92 12.63 -8.65
C SER A 93 -7.18 13.67 -7.55
N HIS A 94 -7.44 13.21 -6.33
CA HIS A 94 -7.77 14.09 -5.22
C HIS A 94 -7.42 13.41 -3.90
N SER A 95 -6.88 14.18 -2.96
CA SER A 95 -6.57 13.70 -1.60
C SER A 95 -7.16 14.67 -0.59
N GLU A 96 -7.69 14.14 0.49
CA GLU A 96 -8.21 14.90 1.60
C GLU A 96 -7.54 14.49 2.89
N GLY A 97 -7.43 15.42 3.82
CA GLY A 97 -6.82 15.20 5.11
C GLY A 97 -7.81 15.25 6.27
N ILE A 98 -7.29 15.58 7.46
CA ILE A 98 -8.08 15.60 8.70
C ILE A 98 -9.29 16.55 8.64
N ASP A 99 -9.20 17.63 7.87
CA ASP A 99 -10.31 18.58 7.73
C ASP A 99 -11.55 17.92 7.13
N ALA A 100 -11.38 16.96 6.23
CA ALA A 100 -12.49 16.21 5.67
C ALA A 100 -13.20 15.37 6.75
N ILE A 101 -12.44 14.83 7.70
CA ILE A 101 -12.98 14.07 8.83
C ILE A 101 -13.83 14.99 9.70
N HIS A 102 -13.30 16.15 10.06
CA HIS A 102 -14.04 17.12 10.86
C HIS A 102 -15.30 17.61 10.13
N GLY A 103 -15.22 17.86 8.83
CA GLY A 103 -16.35 18.25 8.02
C GLY A 103 -17.44 17.17 7.97
N ALA A 104 -17.05 15.91 7.77
CA ALA A 104 -17.99 14.80 7.76
C ALA A 104 -18.67 14.61 9.13
N ARG A 105 -17.91 14.75 10.22
CA ARG A 105 -18.47 14.64 11.57
C ARG A 105 -19.48 15.77 11.86
N LYS A 106 -19.23 16.97 11.39
CA LYS A 106 -20.17 18.10 11.51
C LYS A 106 -21.47 17.83 10.74
N LYS A 107 -21.38 17.26 9.53
CA LYS A 107 -22.55 16.86 8.74
C LYS A 107 -23.38 15.82 9.49
N GLN A 108 -22.75 14.81 10.07
CA GLN A 108 -23.43 13.78 10.86
C GLN A 108 -24.17 14.40 12.06
N THR A 109 -23.56 15.36 12.75
CA THR A 109 -24.17 16.05 13.88
C THR A 109 -25.42 16.81 13.48
N LYS A 110 -25.52 17.34 12.24
CA LYS A 110 -26.64 18.09 11.72
C LYS A 110 -27.73 17.22 11.11
N MET A 111 -27.47 15.93 10.87
CA MET A 111 -28.44 15.00 10.32
C MET A 111 -29.49 14.60 11.35
N SER A 112 -30.71 14.24 10.89
CA SER A 112 -31.70 13.61 11.73
C SER A 112 -31.21 12.23 12.21
N PRO A 113 -31.79 11.72 13.33
CA PRO A 113 -31.42 10.37 13.79
C PRO A 113 -31.63 9.29 12.73
N ILE A 114 -32.63 9.42 11.88
CA ILE A 114 -32.91 8.46 10.81
C ILE A 114 -31.81 8.49 9.75
N ASP A 115 -31.37 9.67 9.35
CA ASP A 115 -30.32 9.83 8.36
C ASP A 115 -28.99 9.28 8.87
N ARG A 116 -28.64 9.54 10.14
CA ARG A 116 -27.45 9.01 10.77
C ARG A 116 -27.45 7.48 10.82
N GLN A 117 -28.58 6.89 11.16
CA GLN A 117 -28.72 5.43 11.19
C GLN A 117 -28.55 4.83 9.82
N ARG A 118 -29.10 5.45 8.76
CA ARG A 118 -28.94 5.01 7.38
C ARG A 118 -27.48 5.01 6.96
N ASN A 119 -26.74 6.07 7.29
CA ASN A 119 -25.32 6.18 6.94
C ASN A 119 -24.45 5.16 7.68
N LEU A 120 -24.84 4.72 8.86
CA LEU A 120 -24.12 3.69 9.60
C LEU A 120 -24.29 2.30 8.98
N ILE A 121 -25.41 2.06 8.29
CA ILE A 121 -25.70 0.78 7.64
C ILE A 121 -24.97 0.66 6.29
N GLU A 122 -24.83 1.75 5.59
CA GLU A 122 -24.12 1.82 4.32
C GLU A 122 -22.60 1.84 4.51
#